data_214a1902c252f645efdd24075ac708c6
#
_entry.id   214a1902c252f645efdd24075ac708c6
#
_cell.length_a   1.000
_cell.length_b   1.000
_cell.length_c   1.000
_cell.angle_alpha   90.00
_cell.angle_beta   90.00
_cell.angle_gamma   90.00
#
_symmetry.space_group_name_H-M   'P 1'
#
loop_
_entity.id
_entity.type
_entity.pdbx_description
1 polymer ?
#
loop_
_entity_poly.entity_id
_entity_poly.type
_entity_poly.pdbx_seq_one_letter_code
_entity_poly.pdbx_strand_id
1 'polypeptide(L)'
;MYLRRKIDGFLDEWKENENRKPLIIKGPRQVGKTESIRRFAYENYESVIEINFVLSEKYRMITDGGYDASNVIKNISLIDPSWDFIPGKTLIFFDELQEFPEIATSLKFFRQDGRFDVICSGSLLGISYNRIESNSVGYK
;
A
#
# COMPACT_ATOMS: atom_id res chain seq x y z
N MET A 1 6.81 24.55 5.16
CA MET A 1 5.84 24.62 4.05
C MET A 1 5.96 23.38 3.18
N TYR A 2 4.84 22.73 2.89
CA TYR A 2 4.82 21.55 2.01
C TYR A 2 4.81 22.01 0.55
N LEU A 3 5.71 21.46 -0.26
CA LEU A 3 5.75 21.75 -1.70
C LEU A 3 5.03 20.64 -2.45
N ARG A 4 4.00 21.00 -3.20
CA ARG A 4 3.23 20.06 -3.99
C ARG A 4 4.07 19.50 -5.14
N ARG A 5 3.95 18.19 -5.39
CA ARG A 5 4.69 17.44 -6.41
C ARG A 5 3.73 16.82 -7.40
N LYS A 6 4.26 16.31 -8.53
CA LYS A 6 3.43 15.59 -9.50
C LYS A 6 2.71 14.39 -8.88
N ILE A 7 3.37 13.69 -7.96
CA ILE A 7 2.77 12.56 -7.28
C ILE A 7 1.50 12.96 -6.52
N ASP A 8 1.46 14.16 -5.97
CA ASP A 8 0.28 14.62 -5.23
C ASP A 8 -0.95 14.69 -6.12
N GLY A 9 -0.80 15.25 -7.32
CA GLY A 9 -1.89 15.31 -8.29
C GLY A 9 -2.33 13.93 -8.76
N PHE A 10 -1.36 13.03 -8.98
CA PHE A 10 -1.65 11.66 -9.37
C PHE A 10 -2.46 10.94 -8.30
N LEU A 11 -2.10 11.10 -7.03
CA LEU A 11 -2.82 10.46 -5.93
C LEU A 11 -4.25 11.00 -5.80
N ASP A 12 -4.43 12.29 -5.99
CA ASP A 12 -5.76 12.89 -5.95
C ASP A 12 -6.65 12.33 -7.06
N GLU A 13 -6.13 12.21 -8.27
CA GLU A 13 -6.88 11.63 -9.39
C GLU A 13 -7.20 10.17 -9.15
N TRP A 14 -6.26 9.41 -8.61
CA TRP A 14 -6.47 8.01 -8.28
C TRP A 14 -7.61 7.85 -7.28
N LYS A 15 -7.65 8.71 -6.26
CA LYS A 15 -8.71 8.65 -5.23
C LYS A 15 -10.08 8.92 -5.80
N GLU A 16 -10.18 9.80 -6.80
CA GLU A 16 -11.46 10.15 -7.42
C GLU A 16 -11.99 9.03 -8.34
N ASN A 17 -11.13 8.15 -8.79
CA ASN A 17 -11.55 7.02 -9.62
C ASN A 17 -12.27 5.98 -8.77
N GLU A 18 -13.57 5.79 -9.00
CA GLU A 18 -14.37 4.83 -8.24
C GLU A 18 -13.97 3.38 -8.49
N ASN A 19 -13.33 3.11 -9.62
CA ASN A 19 -12.86 1.77 -9.98
C ASN A 19 -11.36 1.62 -9.73
N ARG A 20 -10.81 2.40 -8.83
CA ARG A 20 -9.37 2.39 -8.58
C ARG A 20 -8.88 1.04 -8.07
N LYS A 21 -7.70 0.68 -8.53
CA LYS A 21 -7.00 -0.54 -8.13
C LYS A 21 -6.00 -0.23 -7.02
N PRO A 22 -5.56 -1.23 -6.27
CA PRO A 22 -4.37 -1.06 -5.44
C PRO A 22 -3.23 -0.48 -6.27
N LEU A 23 -2.53 0.48 -5.70
CA LEU A 23 -1.54 1.28 -6.41
C LEU A 23 -0.13 0.89 -6.00
N ILE A 24 0.77 0.74 -6.97
CA ILE A 24 2.19 0.58 -6.69
C ILE A 24 2.93 1.78 -7.24
N ILE A 25 3.60 2.50 -6.34
CA ILE A 25 4.44 3.63 -6.70
C ILE A 25 5.88 3.16 -6.66
N LYS A 26 6.48 3.02 -7.83
CA LYS A 26 7.84 2.51 -7.97
C LYS A 26 8.78 3.62 -8.43
N GLY A 27 10.02 3.53 -8.01
CA GLY A 27 11.03 4.51 -8.37
C GLY A 27 12.20 4.44 -7.43
N PRO A 28 13.20 5.32 -7.60
CA PRO A 28 14.32 5.37 -6.68
C PRO A 28 13.83 5.77 -5.30
N ARG A 29 14.55 5.32 -4.26
CA ARG A 29 14.23 5.69 -2.89
C ARG A 29 14.36 7.20 -2.74
N GLN A 30 13.26 7.84 -2.35
CA GLN A 30 13.23 9.29 -2.16
C GLN A 30 12.37 9.61 -0.94
N VAL A 31 12.85 10.51 -0.12
CA VAL A 31 12.13 10.99 1.06
C VAL A 31 10.77 11.58 0.68
N GLY A 32 10.74 12.35 -0.43
CA GLY A 32 9.52 13.01 -0.87
C GLY A 32 8.39 12.06 -1.27
N LYS A 33 8.72 10.88 -1.77
CA LYS A 33 7.70 9.90 -2.19
C LYS A 33 6.88 9.43 -0.99
N THR A 34 7.56 9.00 0.06
CA THR A 34 6.89 8.53 1.28
C THR A 34 6.12 9.65 1.96
N GLU A 35 6.71 10.83 2.02
CA GLU A 35 6.07 12.00 2.61
C GLU A 35 4.77 12.37 1.88
N SER A 36 4.79 12.35 0.54
CA SER A 36 3.61 12.65 -0.26
C SER A 36 2.49 11.63 -0.03
N ILE A 37 2.84 10.35 0.06
CA ILE A 37 1.85 9.30 0.31
C ILE A 37 1.24 9.48 1.71
N ARG A 38 2.07 9.74 2.71
CA ARG A 38 1.57 9.97 4.08
C ARG A 38 0.62 11.15 4.14
N ARG A 39 1.00 12.26 3.51
CA ARG A 39 0.16 13.45 3.50
C ARG A 39 -1.19 13.17 2.85
N PHE A 40 -1.18 12.54 1.69
CA PHE A 40 -2.39 12.12 1.00
C PHE A 40 -3.25 11.23 1.89
N ALA A 41 -2.63 10.25 2.55
CA ALA A 41 -3.33 9.29 3.39
C ALA A 41 -4.06 9.98 4.55
N TYR A 42 -3.35 10.84 5.27
CA TYR A 42 -3.94 11.50 6.43
C TYR A 42 -4.99 12.54 6.05
N GLU A 43 -4.95 13.05 4.81
CA GLU A 43 -5.96 14.00 4.33
C GLU A 43 -7.23 13.31 3.83
N ASN A 44 -7.15 12.04 3.44
CA ASN A 44 -8.26 11.38 2.74
C ASN A 44 -8.87 10.18 3.48
N TYR A 45 -8.26 9.72 4.57
CA TYR A 45 -8.74 8.52 5.27
C TYR A 45 -8.82 8.76 6.76
N GLU A 46 -9.76 8.09 7.41
CA GLU A 46 -9.90 8.16 8.87
C GLU A 46 -8.88 7.28 9.57
N SER A 47 -8.48 6.18 8.95
CA SER A 47 -7.49 5.26 9.51
C SER A 47 -6.43 4.97 8.46
N VAL A 48 -5.17 5.09 8.84
CA VAL A 48 -4.03 4.81 7.97
C VAL A 48 -3.17 3.74 8.62
N ILE A 49 -2.99 2.63 7.90
CA ILE A 49 -2.17 1.53 8.38
C ILE A 49 -0.90 1.52 7.57
N GLU A 50 0.17 2.05 8.13
CA GLU A 50 1.46 2.13 7.45
C GLU A 50 2.37 1.01 7.94
N ILE A 51 2.79 0.15 7.02
CA ILE A 51 3.66 -0.98 7.31
C ILE A 51 4.90 -0.86 6.45
N ASN A 52 6.06 -0.74 7.10
CA ASN A 52 7.35 -0.63 6.43
C ASN A 52 8.09 -1.96 6.61
N PHE A 53 8.33 -2.67 5.52
CA PHE A 53 8.92 -4.01 5.57
C PHE A 53 10.41 -4.02 5.88
N VAL A 54 11.08 -2.87 5.83
CA VAL A 54 12.47 -2.76 6.30
C VAL A 54 12.48 -2.58 7.82
N LEU A 55 11.68 -1.64 8.33
CA LEU A 55 11.70 -1.27 9.74
C LEU A 55 11.03 -2.30 10.64
N SER A 56 10.04 -3.04 10.11
CA SER A 56 9.24 -3.96 10.91
C SER A 56 9.19 -5.32 10.25
N GLU A 57 10.25 -6.11 10.44
CA GLU A 57 10.37 -7.45 9.83
C GLU A 57 9.25 -8.40 10.23
N LYS A 58 8.66 -8.19 11.41
CA LYS A 58 7.55 -9.04 11.88
C LYS A 58 6.35 -9.04 10.93
N TYR A 59 6.20 -8.01 10.10
CA TYR A 59 5.12 -7.98 9.12
C TYR A 59 5.40 -8.80 7.86
N ARG A 60 6.59 -9.38 7.72
CA ARG A 60 6.91 -10.20 6.55
C ARG A 60 6.27 -11.59 6.59
N MET A 61 5.38 -11.82 7.55
CA MET A 61 4.64 -13.09 7.66
C MET A 61 3.11 -12.87 7.54
N ILE A 62 2.68 -11.70 7.10
CA ILE A 62 1.24 -11.42 7.05
C ILE A 62 0.49 -12.16 5.94
N THR A 63 1.22 -12.80 5.02
CA THR A 63 0.60 -13.67 4.01
C THR A 63 0.61 -15.14 4.41
N ASP A 64 1.09 -15.45 5.61
CA ASP A 64 1.06 -16.85 6.09
C ASP A 64 -0.38 -17.34 6.16
N GLY A 65 -0.63 -18.49 5.55
CA GLY A 65 -1.95 -19.08 5.51
C GLY A 65 -2.79 -18.65 4.31
N GLY A 66 -2.40 -17.61 3.58
CA GLY A 66 -3.12 -17.21 2.37
C GLY A 66 -2.95 -15.75 2.00
N TYR A 67 -3.22 -15.46 0.74
CA TYR A 67 -3.07 -14.11 0.19
C TYR A 67 -4.36 -13.31 0.18
N ASP A 68 -5.48 -13.91 0.58
CA ASP A 68 -6.75 -13.21 0.58
C ASP A 68 -6.76 -12.05 1.59
N ALA A 69 -7.54 -11.03 1.29
CA ALA A 69 -7.56 -9.80 2.07
C ALA A 69 -7.88 -10.08 3.55
N SER A 70 -8.86 -10.92 3.83
CA SER A 70 -9.25 -11.22 5.20
C SER A 70 -8.13 -11.88 6.00
N ASN A 71 -7.36 -12.77 5.39
CA ASN A 71 -6.24 -13.42 6.06
C ASN A 71 -5.12 -12.43 6.35
N VAL A 72 -4.79 -11.57 5.38
CA VAL A 72 -3.75 -10.55 5.56
C VAL A 72 -4.14 -9.58 6.68
N ILE A 73 -5.38 -9.12 6.67
CA ILE A 73 -5.89 -8.20 7.70
C ILE A 73 -5.85 -8.87 9.08
N LYS A 74 -6.26 -10.12 9.16
CA LYS A 74 -6.21 -10.88 10.40
C LYS A 74 -4.79 -10.96 10.94
N ASN A 75 -3.83 -11.28 10.07
CA ASN A 75 -2.43 -11.39 10.49
C ASN A 75 -1.86 -10.05 10.93
N ILE A 76 -2.20 -8.97 10.25
CA ILE A 76 -1.79 -7.62 10.68
C ILE A 76 -2.36 -7.31 12.06
N SER A 77 -3.63 -7.62 12.27
CA SER A 77 -4.31 -7.36 13.55
C SER A 77 -3.74 -8.20 14.69
N LEU A 78 -3.26 -9.40 14.41
CA LEU A 78 -2.60 -10.23 15.42
C LEU A 78 -1.26 -9.65 15.85
N ILE A 79 -0.55 -8.99 14.93
CA ILE A 79 0.73 -8.36 15.24
C ILE A 79 0.52 -7.07 16.02
N ASP A 80 -0.44 -6.27 15.59
CA ASP A 80 -0.77 -5.01 16.26
C ASP A 80 -2.28 -4.80 16.30
N PRO A 81 -2.92 -5.18 17.42
CA PRO A 81 -4.37 -5.05 17.54
C PRO A 81 -4.89 -3.61 17.58
N SER A 82 -4.01 -2.62 17.67
CA SER A 82 -4.43 -1.21 17.70
C SER A 82 -4.84 -0.66 16.34
N TRP A 83 -4.51 -1.36 15.24
CA TRP A 83 -4.90 -0.93 13.90
C TRP A 83 -6.41 -1.05 13.71
N ASP A 84 -7.03 0.03 13.22
CA ASP A 84 -8.46 0.05 12.90
C ASP A 84 -8.68 -0.13 11.41
N PHE A 85 -9.35 -1.20 11.02
CA PHE A 85 -9.73 -1.46 9.63
C PHE A 85 -11.18 -1.06 9.42
N ILE A 86 -11.42 0.14 8.89
CA ILE A 86 -12.76 0.70 8.70
C ILE A 86 -13.10 0.64 7.21
N PRO A 87 -14.09 -0.17 6.80
CA PRO A 87 -14.45 -0.28 5.38
C PRO A 87 -14.75 1.08 4.77
N GLY A 88 -14.12 1.35 3.62
CA GLY A 88 -14.30 2.60 2.90
C GLY A 88 -13.52 3.79 3.47
N LYS A 89 -12.90 3.66 4.63
CA LYS A 89 -12.25 4.77 5.32
C LYS A 89 -10.82 4.50 5.77
N THR A 90 -10.28 3.36 5.40
CA THR A 90 -8.91 2.96 5.77
C THR A 90 -8.05 2.85 4.52
N LEU A 91 -6.86 3.43 4.59
CA LEU A 91 -5.81 3.19 3.61
C LEU A 91 -4.75 2.29 4.24
N ILE A 92 -4.38 1.25 3.52
CA ILE A 92 -3.25 0.40 3.91
C ILE A 92 -2.07 0.79 3.04
N PHE A 93 -0.99 1.24 3.67
CA PHE A 93 0.22 1.68 2.98
C PHE A 93 1.36 0.71 3.28
N PHE A 94 1.74 -0.07 2.27
CA PHE A 94 2.88 -0.99 2.36
C PHE A 94 4.11 -0.31 1.78
N ASP A 95 5.05 0.06 2.64
CA ASP A 95 6.29 0.71 2.24
C ASP A 95 7.43 -0.30 2.16
N GLU A 96 8.42 -0.02 1.29
CA GLU A 96 9.56 -0.88 1.06
C GLU A 96 9.15 -2.27 0.55
N LEU A 97 8.28 -2.26 -0.46
CA LEU A 97 7.71 -3.47 -1.05
C LEU A 97 8.76 -4.49 -1.49
N GLN A 98 9.95 -4.02 -1.91
CA GLN A 98 11.01 -4.91 -2.37
C GLN A 98 11.49 -5.88 -1.28
N GLU A 99 11.27 -5.54 0.00
CA GLU A 99 11.66 -6.40 1.11
C GLU A 99 10.65 -7.48 1.45
N PHE A 100 9.44 -7.37 0.87
CA PHE A 100 8.41 -8.41 1.04
C PHE A 100 7.52 -8.42 -0.21
N PRO A 101 8.07 -8.86 -1.36
CA PRO A 101 7.31 -8.81 -2.62
C PRO A 101 6.09 -9.73 -2.65
N GLU A 102 6.00 -10.70 -1.75
CA GLU A 102 4.85 -11.60 -1.64
C GLU A 102 3.55 -10.84 -1.43
N ILE A 103 3.58 -9.66 -0.79
CA ILE A 103 2.37 -8.88 -0.56
C ILE A 103 1.71 -8.45 -1.88
N ALA A 104 2.50 -8.33 -2.95
CA ALA A 104 1.97 -7.97 -4.25
C ALA A 104 0.95 -8.98 -4.77
N THR A 105 1.12 -10.25 -4.40
CA THR A 105 0.17 -11.30 -4.77
C THR A 105 -1.20 -11.07 -4.12
N SER A 106 -1.23 -10.39 -2.98
CA SER A 106 -2.48 -10.08 -2.27
C SER A 106 -3.27 -8.96 -2.92
N LEU A 107 -2.66 -8.14 -3.77
CA LEU A 107 -3.30 -6.92 -4.26
C LEU A 107 -4.57 -7.19 -5.04
N LYS A 108 -4.60 -8.23 -5.87
CA LYS A 108 -5.81 -8.58 -6.60
C LYS A 108 -6.96 -8.97 -5.66
N PHE A 109 -6.62 -9.59 -4.53
CA PHE A 109 -7.62 -9.98 -3.54
C PHE A 109 -8.16 -8.77 -2.79
N PHE A 110 -7.32 -7.77 -2.50
CA PHE A 110 -7.79 -6.52 -1.92
C PHE A 110 -8.71 -5.77 -2.88
N ARG A 111 -8.42 -5.82 -4.17
CA ARG A 111 -9.29 -5.22 -5.17
C ARG A 111 -10.65 -5.91 -5.20
N GLN A 112 -10.65 -7.24 -5.21
CA GLN A 112 -11.90 -8.02 -5.22
C GLN A 112 -12.70 -7.79 -3.93
N ASP A 113 -12.01 -7.69 -2.80
CA ASP A 113 -12.64 -7.43 -1.51
C ASP A 113 -13.31 -6.05 -1.48
N GLY A 114 -12.65 -5.04 -2.01
CA GLY A 114 -13.22 -3.70 -2.19
C GLY A 114 -13.40 -2.85 -0.95
N ARG A 115 -13.15 -3.36 0.24
CA ARG A 115 -13.38 -2.61 1.48
C ARG A 115 -12.30 -1.57 1.77
N PHE A 116 -11.07 -1.79 1.32
CA PHE A 116 -9.95 -0.97 1.70
C PHE A 116 -9.13 -0.56 0.49
N ASP A 117 -8.61 0.67 0.52
CA ASP A 117 -7.67 1.14 -0.48
C ASP A 117 -6.26 0.74 -0.06
N VAL A 118 -5.42 0.41 -1.04
CA VAL A 118 -4.05 -0.04 -0.79
C VAL A 118 -3.08 0.72 -1.68
N ILE A 119 -2.02 1.25 -1.08
CA ILE A 119 -0.90 1.85 -1.80
C ILE A 119 0.37 1.13 -1.37
N CYS A 120 1.18 0.72 -2.34
CA CYS A 120 2.49 0.15 -2.09
C CYS A 120 3.55 1.08 -2.66
N SER A 121 4.68 1.17 -2.00
CA SER A 121 5.83 1.93 -2.46
C SER A 121 7.07 1.06 -2.38
N GLY A 122 7.93 1.13 -3.39
CA GLY A 122 9.16 0.35 -3.38
C GLY A 122 10.19 0.85 -4.35
N SER A 123 11.43 0.41 -4.12
CA SER A 123 12.56 0.72 -4.97
C SER A 123 12.52 -0.15 -6.24
N LEU A 124 13.11 0.37 -7.31
CA LEU A 124 13.28 -0.41 -8.55
C LEU A 124 14.28 -1.55 -8.38
N LEU A 125 15.15 -1.46 -7.38
CA LEU A 125 16.19 -2.47 -7.15
C LEU A 125 15.62 -3.68 -6.44
N GLY A 126 15.93 -4.87 -6.98
CA GLY A 126 15.60 -6.12 -6.31
C GLY A 126 14.17 -6.63 -6.46
N ILE A 127 13.32 -5.94 -7.24
CA ILE A 127 11.95 -6.39 -7.47
C ILE A 127 11.74 -6.77 -8.93
N SER A 128 11.01 -7.87 -9.14
CA SER A 128 10.50 -8.22 -10.46
C SER A 128 9.12 -7.60 -10.65
N TYR A 129 9.08 -6.41 -11.23
CA TYR A 129 7.83 -5.72 -11.45
C TYR A 129 6.89 -6.41 -12.43
N ASN A 130 7.41 -7.32 -13.25
CA ASN A 130 6.55 -8.10 -14.16
C ASN A 130 5.52 -8.95 -13.42
N ARG A 131 5.85 -9.41 -12.21
CA ARG A 131 4.91 -10.17 -11.38
C ARG A 131 3.87 -9.29 -10.72
N ILE A 132 4.19 -8.02 -10.53
CA ILE A 132 3.38 -7.09 -9.74
C ILE A 132 2.40 -6.33 -10.62
N GLU A 133 2.84 -5.88 -11.79
CA GLU A 133 2.05 -4.98 -12.65
C GLU A 133 0.73 -5.55 -13.13
N SER A 134 0.59 -6.87 -13.17
CA SER A 134 -0.68 -7.49 -13.54
C SER A 134 -1.79 -7.22 -12.52
N ASN A 135 -1.45 -6.79 -11.31
CA ASN A 135 -2.39 -6.65 -10.20
C ASN A 135 -2.61 -5.20 -9.76
N SER A 136 -1.91 -4.23 -10.34
CA SER A 136 -1.93 -2.86 -9.83
C SER A 136 -1.68 -1.83 -10.91
N VAL A 137 -1.86 -0.57 -10.55
CA VAL A 137 -1.49 0.57 -11.38
C VAL A 137 -0.17 1.12 -10.85
N GLY A 138 0.82 1.26 -11.75
CA GLY A 138 2.10 1.82 -11.38
C GLY A 138 2.17 3.31 -11.66
N TYR A 139 2.84 4.06 -10.82
CA TYR A 139 3.20 5.46 -11.07
C TYR A 139 4.61 5.53 -11.65
N LYS A 140 4.76 6.30 -12.69
CA LYS A 140 6.07 6.47 -13.35
C LYS A 140 6.61 7.87 -13.19
#